data_7da87a78828854114af9a4f2f219b93c
#
_entry.id   7da87a78828854114af9a4f2f219b93c
#
_cell.length_a   1.000
_cell.length_b   1.000
_cell.length_c   1.000
_cell.angle_alpha   90.00
_cell.angle_beta   90.00
_cell.angle_gamma   90.00
#
_symmetry.space_group_name_H-M   'P 1'
#
loop_
_entity.id
_entity.type
_entity.pdbx_description
1 polymer ?
#
loop_
_entity_poly.entity_id
_entity_poly.type
_entity_poly.pdbx_seq_one_letter_code
_entity_poly.pdbx_strand_id
1 'polypeptide(L)'
;MIHCCIGIMAYNEEANIGRLLEALLVQKSETAVLDEIVVVASGCTDRTEAIVREHAAREPRIQLLVQPTKEGKASAVNLLLRHTNQEVIILESADTLPTPETIDALIKPFEDHRVGMVGGKPVPTNSRNTFMGYAAHLVWDLHHVIALDRPKMGELIAFRNVFQQIPYDTSVDEASIEPLIVGQGLGLRYAPLAVCYNRGPEQAHEFIKRRRANFAGHLYVKDTLGYRVSTMSAFRSFWALVRSATFDWRYFVWAPFVVLLEAYVRMLATYDYVFWKRKPYNWAMATTTKQLSMRPPPGRAPPR
;
A
#
# COMPACT_ATOMS: atom_id res chain seq x y z
N MET A 1 -5.28 -20.52 15.02
CA MET A 1 -4.80 -19.85 13.79
C MET A 1 -5.87 -18.88 13.32
N ILE A 2 -5.49 -17.76 12.72
CA ILE A 2 -6.41 -16.71 12.25
C ILE A 2 -6.70 -16.96 10.78
N HIS A 3 -7.99 -17.08 10.45
CA HIS A 3 -8.47 -17.29 9.08
C HIS A 3 -8.51 -15.96 8.32
N CYS A 4 -7.88 -15.90 7.14
CA CYS A 4 -7.76 -14.67 6.39
C CYS A 4 -7.98 -14.83 4.88
N CYS A 5 -8.42 -13.72 4.27
CA CYS A 5 -8.52 -13.53 2.83
C CYS A 5 -7.49 -12.50 2.38
N ILE A 6 -6.83 -12.72 1.25
CA ILE A 6 -6.04 -11.69 0.57
C ILE A 6 -6.84 -11.17 -0.62
N GLY A 7 -7.10 -9.86 -0.62
CA GLY A 7 -7.68 -9.14 -1.74
C GLY A 7 -6.62 -8.40 -2.55
N ILE A 8 -6.59 -8.63 -3.85
CA ILE A 8 -5.67 -8.00 -4.80
C ILE A 8 -6.48 -7.20 -5.81
N MET A 9 -6.34 -5.86 -5.77
CA MET A 9 -7.00 -4.97 -6.72
C MET A 9 -6.11 -4.82 -7.97
N ALA A 10 -6.55 -5.34 -9.11
CA ALA A 10 -5.76 -5.38 -10.34
C ALA A 10 -6.37 -4.54 -11.46
N TYR A 11 -5.53 -3.75 -12.14
CA TYR A 11 -5.84 -3.05 -13.38
C TYR A 11 -4.63 -3.08 -14.30
N ASN A 12 -4.67 -3.92 -15.35
CA ASN A 12 -3.57 -4.12 -16.29
C ASN A 12 -2.24 -4.47 -15.60
N GLU A 13 -2.19 -5.64 -14.95
CA GLU A 13 -1.04 -6.14 -14.17
C GLU A 13 -0.48 -7.46 -14.73
N GLU A 14 -0.62 -7.72 -16.04
CA GLU A 14 -0.12 -8.96 -16.64
C GLU A 14 1.37 -9.25 -16.36
N ALA A 15 2.17 -8.19 -16.17
CA ALA A 15 3.60 -8.32 -15.89
C ALA A 15 3.92 -8.77 -14.45
N ASN A 16 2.98 -8.58 -13.51
CA ASN A 16 3.24 -8.76 -12.08
C ASN A 16 2.35 -9.83 -11.43
N ILE A 17 1.08 -9.93 -11.85
CA ILE A 17 0.06 -10.70 -11.12
C ILE A 17 0.41 -12.17 -10.94
N GLY A 18 0.99 -12.84 -11.96
CA GLY A 18 1.37 -14.24 -11.85
C GLY A 18 2.43 -14.48 -10.77
N ARG A 19 3.47 -13.63 -10.74
CA ARG A 19 4.53 -13.70 -9.71
C ARG A 19 4.03 -13.40 -8.31
N LEU A 20 3.09 -12.45 -8.17
CA LEU A 20 2.48 -12.17 -6.89
C LEU A 20 1.68 -13.39 -6.40
N LEU A 21 0.86 -14.01 -7.24
CA LEU A 21 0.12 -15.21 -6.88
C LEU A 21 1.06 -16.35 -6.47
N GLU A 22 2.13 -16.60 -7.21
CA GLU A 22 3.14 -17.60 -6.84
C GLU A 22 3.79 -17.29 -5.49
N ALA A 23 4.14 -16.01 -5.21
CA ALA A 23 4.72 -15.61 -3.94
C ALA A 23 3.76 -15.78 -2.76
N LEU A 24 2.46 -15.60 -2.99
CA LEU A 24 1.44 -15.81 -1.96
C LEU A 24 1.21 -17.29 -1.67
N LEU A 25 1.36 -18.18 -2.65
CA LEU A 25 1.20 -19.63 -2.45
C LEU A 25 2.33 -20.26 -1.63
N VAL A 26 3.52 -19.64 -1.60
CA VAL A 26 4.68 -20.14 -0.84
C VAL A 26 4.87 -19.44 0.51
N GLN A 27 3.90 -18.64 0.95
CA GLN A 27 3.96 -17.99 2.26
C GLN A 27 4.05 -19.02 3.39
N LYS A 28 4.91 -18.74 4.35
CA LYS A 28 5.08 -19.52 5.58
C LYS A 28 4.36 -18.81 6.71
N SER A 29 3.43 -19.48 7.34
CA SER A 29 2.72 -18.91 8.49
C SER A 29 2.43 -19.96 9.55
N GLU A 30 2.70 -19.61 10.80
CA GLU A 30 2.33 -20.36 11.98
C GLU A 30 1.07 -19.81 12.64
N THR A 31 0.72 -18.55 12.35
CA THR A 31 -0.39 -17.83 12.97
C THR A 31 -1.60 -17.68 12.06
N ALA A 32 -1.40 -17.65 10.72
CA ALA A 32 -2.46 -17.43 9.75
C ALA A 32 -2.77 -18.68 8.91
N VAL A 33 -4.06 -18.84 8.58
CA VAL A 33 -4.54 -19.70 7.50
C VAL A 33 -5.04 -18.81 6.38
N LEU A 34 -4.38 -18.90 5.21
CA LEU A 34 -4.81 -18.19 4.02
C LEU A 34 -5.84 -19.04 3.27
N ASP A 35 -7.13 -18.75 3.53
CA ASP A 35 -8.24 -19.52 2.94
C ASP A 35 -8.59 -19.06 1.53
N GLU A 36 -8.46 -17.76 1.26
CA GLU A 36 -8.89 -17.14 0.01
C GLU A 36 -7.85 -16.16 -0.52
N ILE A 37 -7.59 -16.21 -1.83
CA ILE A 37 -6.82 -15.21 -2.59
C ILE A 37 -7.76 -14.67 -3.67
N VAL A 38 -8.35 -13.51 -3.43
CA VAL A 38 -9.36 -12.92 -4.30
C VAL A 38 -8.74 -11.80 -5.13
N VAL A 39 -8.65 -11.99 -6.44
CA VAL A 39 -8.22 -10.95 -7.38
C VAL A 39 -9.45 -10.26 -7.94
N VAL A 40 -9.54 -8.95 -7.73
CA VAL A 40 -10.56 -8.10 -8.35
C VAL A 40 -9.96 -7.39 -9.56
N ALA A 41 -10.25 -7.89 -10.75
CA ALA A 41 -9.83 -7.30 -12.02
C ALA A 41 -10.85 -6.22 -12.44
N SER A 42 -10.44 -4.95 -12.45
CA SER A 42 -11.33 -3.82 -12.71
C SER A 42 -11.05 -3.19 -14.08
N GLY A 43 -11.79 -3.60 -15.11
CA GLY A 43 -11.70 -3.08 -16.47
C GLY A 43 -10.36 -3.38 -17.14
N CYS A 44 -9.77 -4.56 -16.89
CA CYS A 44 -8.50 -4.97 -17.51
C CYS A 44 -8.67 -5.16 -19.03
N THR A 45 -7.64 -4.75 -19.78
CA THR A 45 -7.58 -4.86 -21.25
C THR A 45 -6.38 -5.68 -21.73
N ASP A 46 -5.53 -6.14 -20.78
CA ASP A 46 -4.37 -6.98 -21.01
C ASP A 46 -4.65 -8.44 -20.58
N ARG A 47 -3.62 -9.26 -20.44
CA ARG A 47 -3.74 -10.66 -20.07
C ARG A 47 -3.95 -10.91 -18.56
N THR A 48 -4.15 -9.88 -17.72
CA THR A 48 -4.30 -10.03 -16.27
C THR A 48 -5.34 -11.09 -15.90
N GLU A 49 -6.55 -10.99 -16.47
CA GLU A 49 -7.63 -11.95 -16.16
C GLU A 49 -7.29 -13.37 -16.59
N ALA A 50 -6.68 -13.54 -17.78
CA ALA A 50 -6.32 -14.86 -18.29
C ALA A 50 -5.30 -15.54 -17.35
N ILE A 51 -4.28 -14.80 -16.90
CA ILE A 51 -3.26 -15.28 -15.97
C ILE A 51 -3.88 -15.72 -14.63
N VAL A 52 -4.82 -14.92 -14.09
CA VAL A 52 -5.49 -15.28 -12.84
C VAL A 52 -6.35 -16.55 -13.01
N ARG A 53 -7.09 -16.70 -14.13
CA ARG A 53 -7.87 -17.92 -14.43
C ARG A 53 -6.98 -19.16 -14.54
N GLU A 54 -5.79 -19.04 -15.15
CA GLU A 54 -4.83 -20.13 -15.25
C GLU A 54 -4.33 -20.60 -13.86
N HIS A 55 -4.10 -19.67 -12.91
CA HIS A 55 -3.72 -19.99 -11.53
C HIS A 55 -4.91 -20.58 -10.76
N ALA A 56 -6.10 -20.01 -10.88
CA ALA A 56 -7.33 -20.48 -10.23
C ALA A 56 -7.71 -21.91 -10.63
N ALA A 57 -7.42 -22.31 -11.87
CA ALA A 57 -7.65 -23.69 -12.33
C ALA A 57 -6.77 -24.74 -11.62
N ARG A 58 -5.64 -24.32 -11.01
CA ARG A 58 -4.68 -25.19 -10.33
C ARG A 58 -4.74 -25.07 -8.80
N GLU A 59 -5.24 -23.94 -8.30
CA GLU A 59 -5.29 -23.62 -6.88
C GLU A 59 -6.68 -23.07 -6.52
N PRO A 60 -7.54 -23.88 -5.87
CA PRO A 60 -8.93 -23.51 -5.57
C PRO A 60 -9.10 -22.29 -4.65
N ARG A 61 -8.06 -21.92 -3.87
CA ARG A 61 -8.09 -20.73 -3.02
C ARG A 61 -8.05 -19.44 -3.83
N ILE A 62 -7.58 -19.48 -5.10
CA ILE A 62 -7.51 -18.32 -5.98
C ILE A 62 -8.86 -18.13 -6.66
N GLN A 63 -9.44 -16.95 -6.50
CA GLN A 63 -10.72 -16.57 -7.07
C GLN A 63 -10.58 -15.27 -7.86
N LEU A 64 -11.28 -15.18 -8.99
CA LEU A 64 -11.31 -13.99 -9.84
C LEU A 64 -12.68 -13.35 -9.81
N LEU A 65 -12.73 -12.10 -9.39
CA LEU A 65 -13.89 -11.23 -9.56
C LEU A 65 -13.60 -10.21 -10.66
N VAL A 66 -14.55 -10.03 -11.57
CA VAL A 66 -14.38 -9.13 -12.73
C VAL A 66 -15.35 -7.97 -12.66
N GLN A 67 -14.84 -6.75 -12.75
CA GLN A 67 -15.62 -5.55 -13.04
C GLN A 67 -15.43 -5.21 -14.51
N PRO A 68 -16.51 -5.14 -15.32
CA PRO A 68 -16.42 -4.92 -16.77
C PRO A 68 -15.74 -3.59 -17.14
N THR A 69 -15.83 -2.59 -16.27
CA THR A 69 -15.27 -1.26 -16.47
C THR A 69 -14.36 -0.87 -15.28
N LYS A 70 -13.47 0.11 -15.51
CA LYS A 70 -12.62 0.65 -14.45
C LYS A 70 -13.44 1.53 -13.51
N GLU A 71 -13.87 0.97 -12.38
CA GLU A 71 -14.70 1.65 -11.38
C GLU A 71 -13.90 2.31 -10.25
N GLY A 72 -12.58 2.12 -10.22
CA GLY A 72 -11.70 2.63 -9.17
C GLY A 72 -11.46 1.62 -8.04
N LYS A 73 -10.38 1.85 -7.28
CA LYS A 73 -9.89 0.92 -6.25
C LYS A 73 -10.92 0.71 -5.12
N ALA A 74 -11.61 1.78 -4.69
CA ALA A 74 -12.62 1.69 -3.65
C ALA A 74 -13.80 0.77 -4.03
N SER A 75 -14.26 0.82 -5.30
CA SER A 75 -15.29 -0.10 -5.80
C SER A 75 -14.82 -1.54 -5.77
N ALA A 76 -13.58 -1.80 -6.18
CA ALA A 76 -12.99 -3.14 -6.13
C ALA A 76 -12.85 -3.67 -4.69
N VAL A 77 -12.40 -2.82 -3.75
CA VAL A 77 -12.37 -3.18 -2.31
C VAL A 77 -13.77 -3.48 -1.78
N ASN A 78 -14.77 -2.68 -2.13
CA ASN A 78 -16.15 -2.93 -1.71
C ASN A 78 -16.74 -4.20 -2.32
N LEU A 79 -16.32 -4.59 -3.52
CA LEU A 79 -16.69 -5.88 -4.12
C LEU A 79 -16.07 -7.05 -3.34
N LEU A 80 -14.79 -6.95 -2.97
CA LEU A 80 -14.13 -7.91 -2.09
C LEU A 80 -14.83 -8.06 -0.75
N LEU A 81 -15.14 -6.93 -0.07
CA LEU A 81 -15.80 -6.93 1.24
C LEU A 81 -17.15 -7.65 1.23
N ARG A 82 -17.89 -7.58 0.12
CA ARG A 82 -19.15 -8.33 -0.06
C ARG A 82 -18.96 -9.80 -0.39
N HIS A 83 -17.77 -10.18 -0.85
CA HIS A 83 -17.48 -11.54 -1.30
C HIS A 83 -16.97 -12.43 -0.17
N THR A 84 -16.06 -11.94 0.67
CA THR A 84 -15.42 -12.73 1.73
C THR A 84 -16.10 -12.53 3.09
N ASN A 85 -16.13 -13.62 3.87
CA ASN A 85 -16.57 -13.61 5.26
C ASN A 85 -15.44 -13.90 6.25
N GLN A 86 -14.18 -13.90 5.77
CA GLN A 86 -13.03 -14.18 6.61
C GLN A 86 -12.87 -13.13 7.72
N GLU A 87 -12.33 -13.55 8.87
CA GLU A 87 -12.16 -12.69 10.05
C GLU A 87 -11.22 -11.51 9.77
N VAL A 88 -10.13 -11.78 9.05
CA VAL A 88 -9.13 -10.77 8.70
C VAL A 88 -8.97 -10.70 7.18
N ILE A 89 -9.00 -9.48 6.66
CA ILE A 89 -8.80 -9.19 5.24
C ILE A 89 -7.44 -8.51 5.07
N ILE A 90 -6.64 -9.03 4.16
CA ILE A 90 -5.37 -8.43 3.72
C ILE A 90 -5.63 -7.73 2.39
N LEU A 91 -5.21 -6.49 2.24
CA LEU A 91 -5.16 -5.83 0.95
C LEU A 91 -3.71 -5.68 0.52
N GLU A 92 -3.43 -6.18 -0.67
CA GLU A 92 -2.13 -6.09 -1.32
C GLU A 92 -2.27 -5.52 -2.72
N SER A 93 -1.33 -4.67 -3.11
CA SER A 93 -1.31 -4.09 -4.47
C SER A 93 -0.75 -5.11 -5.46
N ALA A 94 -1.34 -5.19 -6.64
CA ALA A 94 -0.95 -6.19 -7.66
C ALA A 94 0.49 -5.98 -8.21
N ASP A 95 1.09 -4.81 -7.95
CA ASP A 95 2.46 -4.43 -8.32
C ASP A 95 3.45 -4.51 -7.14
N THR A 96 3.18 -5.35 -6.14
CA THR A 96 4.07 -5.64 -5.01
C THR A 96 4.50 -7.10 -4.98
N LEU A 97 5.52 -7.42 -4.17
CA LEU A 97 6.00 -8.78 -3.98
C LEU A 97 6.34 -9.01 -2.50
N PRO A 98 5.57 -9.83 -1.76
CA PRO A 98 5.84 -10.14 -0.36
C PRO A 98 7.04 -11.08 -0.20
N THR A 99 7.75 -10.99 0.94
CA THR A 99 8.71 -12.02 1.36
C THR A 99 7.98 -13.27 1.90
N PRO A 100 8.65 -14.44 2.00
CA PRO A 100 7.96 -15.66 2.45
C PRO A 100 7.33 -15.60 3.84
N GLU A 101 7.80 -14.69 4.71
CA GLU A 101 7.32 -14.52 6.08
C GLU A 101 6.38 -13.33 6.26
N THR A 102 6.01 -12.66 5.18
CA THR A 102 5.25 -11.40 5.21
C THR A 102 3.88 -11.58 5.84
N ILE A 103 3.14 -12.61 5.43
CA ILE A 103 1.77 -12.84 5.91
C ILE A 103 1.76 -13.18 7.39
N ASP A 104 2.67 -14.03 7.88
CA ASP A 104 2.76 -14.36 9.29
C ASP A 104 3.06 -13.12 10.14
N ALA A 105 4.07 -12.33 9.73
CA ALA A 105 4.42 -11.10 10.43
C ALA A 105 3.29 -10.06 10.44
N LEU A 106 2.47 -10.02 9.38
CA LEU A 106 1.34 -9.09 9.26
C LEU A 106 0.15 -9.53 10.12
N ILE A 107 -0.10 -10.84 10.24
CA ILE A 107 -1.28 -11.38 10.93
C ILE A 107 -1.03 -11.60 12.44
N LYS A 108 0.20 -11.92 12.84
CA LYS A 108 0.54 -12.16 14.25
C LYS A 108 0.03 -11.11 15.25
N PRO A 109 0.05 -9.78 14.96
CA PRO A 109 -0.50 -8.81 15.90
C PRO A 109 -2.00 -8.96 16.20
N PHE A 110 -2.77 -9.65 15.36
CA PHE A 110 -4.21 -9.89 15.59
C PHE A 110 -4.50 -10.94 16.65
N GLU A 111 -3.50 -11.64 17.21
CA GLU A 111 -3.64 -12.43 18.42
C GLU A 111 -4.13 -11.56 19.60
N ASP A 112 -3.80 -10.26 19.60
CA ASP A 112 -4.46 -9.27 20.46
C ASP A 112 -5.78 -8.82 19.83
N HIS A 113 -6.91 -9.20 20.43
CA HIS A 113 -8.26 -8.86 19.95
C HIS A 113 -8.53 -7.34 19.87
N ARG A 114 -7.73 -6.52 20.56
CA ARG A 114 -7.81 -5.05 20.48
C ARG A 114 -7.19 -4.48 19.21
N VAL A 115 -6.40 -5.29 18.49
CA VAL A 115 -5.81 -4.88 17.21
C VAL A 115 -6.84 -5.05 16.10
N GLY A 116 -7.17 -3.95 15.43
CA GLY A 116 -8.12 -3.94 14.32
C GLY A 116 -7.49 -3.78 12.96
N MET A 117 -6.27 -3.19 12.86
CA MET A 117 -5.58 -3.01 11.59
C MET A 117 -4.06 -3.02 11.77
N VAL A 118 -3.38 -3.62 10.81
CA VAL A 118 -1.91 -3.76 10.79
C VAL A 118 -1.38 -3.30 9.43
N GLY A 119 -0.36 -2.45 9.42
CA GLY A 119 0.37 -2.06 8.21
C GLY A 119 1.69 -2.78 8.09
N GLY A 120 2.03 -3.25 6.89
CA GLY A 120 3.31 -3.82 6.53
C GLY A 120 4.36 -2.76 6.15
N LYS A 121 5.55 -3.23 5.79
CA LYS A 121 6.72 -2.42 5.41
C LYS A 121 6.99 -2.51 3.90
N PRO A 122 6.56 -1.54 3.11
CA PRO A 122 6.98 -1.44 1.71
C PRO A 122 8.46 -1.08 1.59
N VAL A 123 9.16 -1.77 0.68
CA VAL A 123 10.58 -1.54 0.39
C VAL A 123 10.77 -1.36 -1.12
N PRO A 124 11.18 -0.17 -1.59
CA PRO A 124 11.40 0.06 -3.02
C PRO A 124 12.54 -0.78 -3.60
N THR A 125 12.32 -1.31 -4.81
CA THR A 125 13.34 -2.01 -5.60
C THR A 125 14.16 -1.07 -6.49
N ASN A 126 13.81 0.21 -6.54
CA ASN A 126 14.52 1.23 -7.31
C ASN A 126 15.98 1.35 -6.87
N SER A 127 16.87 1.66 -7.82
CA SER A 127 18.27 1.92 -7.51
C SER A 127 18.42 3.21 -6.69
N ARG A 128 19.05 3.13 -5.51
CA ARG A 128 19.42 4.31 -4.70
C ARG A 128 20.44 5.23 -5.39
N ASN A 129 21.00 4.81 -6.53
CA ASN A 129 21.99 5.59 -7.29
C ASN A 129 21.36 6.58 -8.28
N THR A 130 20.04 6.60 -8.41
CA THR A 130 19.30 7.62 -9.18
C THR A 130 18.54 8.52 -8.22
N PHE A 131 18.32 9.79 -8.59
CA PHE A 131 17.59 10.74 -7.76
C PHE A 131 16.16 10.26 -7.42
N MET A 132 15.42 9.78 -8.42
CA MET A 132 14.05 9.30 -8.20
C MET A 132 14.02 7.99 -7.37
N GLY A 133 14.98 7.10 -7.58
CA GLY A 133 15.11 5.91 -6.75
C GLY A 133 15.47 6.26 -5.30
N TYR A 134 16.37 7.21 -5.09
CA TYR A 134 16.64 7.76 -3.76
C TYR A 134 15.39 8.38 -3.13
N ALA A 135 14.63 9.17 -3.89
CA ALA A 135 13.39 9.78 -3.41
C ALA A 135 12.35 8.71 -3.01
N ALA A 136 12.20 7.63 -3.80
CA ALA A 136 11.31 6.52 -3.44
C ALA A 136 11.71 5.87 -2.12
N HIS A 137 13.01 5.57 -1.93
CA HIS A 137 13.50 5.02 -0.67
C HIS A 137 13.33 5.97 0.50
N LEU A 138 13.68 7.26 0.34
CA LEU A 138 13.54 8.24 1.43
C LEU A 138 12.09 8.35 1.90
N VAL A 139 11.12 8.37 0.99
CA VAL A 139 9.69 8.42 1.35
C VAL A 139 9.28 7.21 2.19
N TRP A 140 9.71 6.00 1.83
CA TRP A 140 9.38 4.79 2.58
C TRP A 140 10.21 4.62 3.86
N ASP A 141 11.46 5.08 3.88
CA ASP A 141 12.28 5.14 5.10
C ASP A 141 11.64 6.09 6.14
N LEU A 142 11.16 7.27 5.71
CA LEU A 142 10.41 8.20 6.57
C LEU A 142 9.07 7.60 7.04
N HIS A 143 8.35 6.91 6.15
CA HIS A 143 7.12 6.19 6.50
C HIS A 143 7.42 5.15 7.60
N HIS A 144 8.47 4.35 7.44
CA HIS A 144 8.88 3.35 8.42
C HIS A 144 9.18 3.97 9.79
N VAL A 145 10.01 5.01 9.84
CA VAL A 145 10.36 5.69 11.11
C VAL A 145 9.13 6.28 11.80
N ILE A 146 8.20 6.88 11.04
CA ILE A 146 6.94 7.41 11.59
C ILE A 146 6.03 6.29 12.09
N ALA A 147 5.93 5.19 11.31
CA ALA A 147 5.04 4.08 11.61
C ALA A 147 5.47 3.28 12.86
N LEU A 148 6.75 3.25 13.20
CA LEU A 148 7.25 2.66 14.45
C LEU A 148 6.73 3.37 15.70
N ASP A 149 6.55 4.70 15.63
CA ASP A 149 6.02 5.51 16.74
C ASP A 149 4.49 5.66 16.64
N ARG A 150 3.99 5.90 15.46
CA ARG A 150 2.55 6.08 15.15
C ARG A 150 2.19 5.24 13.93
N PRO A 151 1.52 4.08 14.10
CA PRO A 151 1.17 3.22 12.98
C PRO A 151 0.55 4.01 11.83
N LYS A 152 1.07 3.78 10.64
CA LYS A 152 0.61 4.36 9.38
C LYS A 152 0.50 3.22 8.37
N MET A 153 -0.66 3.15 7.74
CA MET A 153 -0.93 2.15 6.70
C MET A 153 -0.26 2.53 5.38
N GLY A 154 0.13 1.53 4.62
CA GLY A 154 0.82 1.65 3.35
C GLY A 154 0.23 0.75 2.29
N GLU A 155 1.06 0.22 1.38
CA GLU A 155 0.61 -0.60 0.24
C GLU A 155 0.17 -2.01 0.62
N LEU A 156 0.64 -2.51 1.77
CA LEU A 156 0.25 -3.79 2.36
C LEU A 156 -0.39 -3.54 3.71
N ILE A 157 -1.63 -3.96 3.87
CA ILE A 157 -2.39 -3.80 5.11
C ILE A 157 -3.22 -5.05 5.40
N ALA A 158 -3.48 -5.29 6.68
CA ALA A 158 -4.50 -6.25 7.12
C ALA A 158 -5.45 -5.56 8.10
N PHE A 159 -6.72 -5.95 8.11
CA PHE A 159 -7.72 -5.41 9.03
C PHE A 159 -8.81 -6.43 9.36
N ARG A 160 -9.41 -6.30 10.55
CA ARG A 160 -10.59 -7.10 10.91
C ARG A 160 -11.78 -6.72 10.05
N ASN A 161 -12.55 -7.70 9.61
CA ASN A 161 -13.74 -7.53 8.80
C ASN A 161 -14.93 -7.06 9.67
N VAL A 162 -14.88 -5.80 10.14
CA VAL A 162 -15.85 -5.20 11.06
C VAL A 162 -16.67 -4.07 10.45
N PHE A 163 -16.57 -3.86 9.15
CA PHE A 163 -17.36 -2.89 8.38
C PHE A 163 -17.68 -3.45 6.99
N GLN A 164 -18.76 -2.96 6.35
CA GLN A 164 -19.26 -3.52 5.10
C GLN A 164 -18.76 -2.83 3.84
N GLN A 165 -18.33 -1.57 3.96
CA GLN A 165 -17.87 -0.78 2.81
C GLN A 165 -16.98 0.39 3.22
N ILE A 166 -16.16 0.84 2.28
CA ILE A 166 -15.41 2.10 2.35
C ILE A 166 -16.05 3.15 1.43
N PRO A 167 -15.81 4.46 1.63
CA PRO A 167 -16.31 5.51 0.74
C PRO A 167 -15.86 5.30 -0.69
N TYR A 168 -16.80 5.36 -1.65
CA TYR A 168 -16.51 5.13 -3.08
C TYR A 168 -15.64 6.23 -3.72
N ASP A 169 -15.66 7.43 -3.17
CA ASP A 169 -14.96 8.60 -3.69
C ASP A 169 -13.59 8.84 -3.02
N THR A 170 -13.05 7.82 -2.36
CA THR A 170 -11.69 7.86 -1.82
C THR A 170 -10.63 7.50 -2.86
N SER A 171 -9.48 8.17 -2.79
CA SER A 171 -8.27 7.84 -3.55
C SER A 171 -7.22 7.11 -2.71
N VAL A 172 -7.46 6.95 -1.41
CA VAL A 172 -6.57 6.36 -0.42
C VAL A 172 -7.37 5.40 0.46
N ASP A 173 -7.55 4.18 -0.02
CA ASP A 173 -8.34 3.15 0.65
C ASP A 173 -7.82 2.85 2.06
N GLU A 174 -6.50 2.68 2.23
CA GLU A 174 -5.89 2.42 3.52
C GLU A 174 -6.18 3.52 4.55
N ALA A 175 -6.09 4.79 4.15
CA ALA A 175 -6.37 5.92 5.03
C ALA A 175 -7.87 6.11 5.30
N SER A 176 -8.74 5.55 4.47
CA SER A 176 -10.19 5.54 4.67
C SER A 176 -10.64 4.40 5.57
N ILE A 177 -9.89 3.29 5.62
CA ILE A 177 -10.14 2.16 6.52
C ILE A 177 -9.70 2.50 7.96
N GLU A 178 -8.57 3.20 8.15
CA GLU A 178 -8.07 3.57 9.49
C GLU A 178 -9.17 4.14 10.41
N PRO A 179 -9.95 5.18 10.02
CA PRO A 179 -11.00 5.75 10.87
C PRO A 179 -12.18 4.80 11.12
N LEU A 180 -12.49 3.88 10.19
CA LEU A 180 -13.54 2.88 10.39
C LEU A 180 -13.15 1.88 11.48
N ILE A 181 -11.89 1.48 11.52
CA ILE A 181 -11.34 0.60 12.56
C ILE A 181 -11.27 1.31 13.92
N VAL A 182 -10.72 2.52 13.95
CA VAL A 182 -10.60 3.31 15.19
C VAL A 182 -11.97 3.66 15.75
N GLY A 183 -12.95 3.93 14.88
CA GLY A 183 -14.34 4.18 15.28
C GLY A 183 -15.02 2.99 15.96
N GLN A 184 -14.53 1.75 15.77
CA GLN A 184 -14.98 0.55 16.48
C GLN A 184 -14.23 0.35 17.81
N GLY A 185 -13.37 1.29 18.22
CA GLY A 185 -12.54 1.16 19.43
C GLY A 185 -11.33 0.25 19.29
N LEU A 186 -11.00 -0.17 18.07
CA LEU A 186 -9.87 -1.04 17.76
C LEU A 186 -8.60 -0.25 17.48
N GLY A 187 -7.44 -0.86 17.84
CA GLY A 187 -6.13 -0.25 17.70
C GLY A 187 -5.47 -0.53 16.34
N LEU A 188 -4.52 0.34 15.99
CA LEU A 188 -3.66 0.18 14.83
C LEU A 188 -2.29 -0.35 15.26
N ARG A 189 -1.63 -1.17 14.43
CA ARG A 189 -0.26 -1.65 14.62
C ARG A 189 0.54 -1.52 13.33
N TYR A 190 1.84 -1.53 13.47
CA TYR A 190 2.79 -1.60 12.38
C TYR A 190 3.67 -2.82 12.54
N ALA A 191 3.77 -3.65 11.50
CA ALA A 191 4.56 -4.86 11.45
C ALA A 191 5.83 -4.65 10.59
N PRO A 192 6.97 -4.25 11.17
CA PRO A 192 8.19 -3.93 10.41
C PRO A 192 8.82 -5.14 9.72
N LEU A 193 8.47 -6.36 10.13
CA LEU A 193 8.91 -7.61 9.53
C LEU A 193 8.00 -8.08 8.37
N ALA A 194 6.79 -7.53 8.25
CA ALA A 194 5.90 -7.79 7.12
C ALA A 194 6.36 -6.99 5.89
N VAL A 195 7.40 -7.47 5.22
CA VAL A 195 8.07 -6.76 4.11
C VAL A 195 7.41 -7.10 2.78
N CYS A 196 7.03 -6.07 2.03
CA CYS A 196 6.66 -6.20 0.62
C CYS A 196 7.53 -5.29 -0.26
N TYR A 197 8.04 -5.83 -1.35
CA TYR A 197 8.80 -5.05 -2.33
C TYR A 197 7.85 -4.36 -3.30
N ASN A 198 8.15 -3.09 -3.59
CA ASN A 198 7.41 -2.32 -4.58
C ASN A 198 8.37 -1.57 -5.52
N ARG A 199 7.86 -0.94 -6.56
CA ARG A 199 8.63 -0.05 -7.42
C ARG A 199 8.04 1.35 -7.40
N GLY A 200 8.82 2.31 -6.95
CA GLY A 200 8.47 3.72 -6.99
C GLY A 200 8.58 4.30 -8.41
N PRO A 201 7.91 5.44 -8.69
CA PRO A 201 8.05 6.13 -9.97
C PRO A 201 9.50 6.49 -10.30
N GLU A 202 9.90 6.26 -11.55
CA GLU A 202 11.25 6.59 -12.01
C GLU A 202 11.34 7.98 -12.68
N GLN A 203 10.18 8.57 -12.97
CA GLN A 203 10.08 9.89 -13.58
C GLN A 203 9.45 10.89 -12.59
N ALA A 204 9.99 12.12 -12.56
CA ALA A 204 9.55 13.16 -11.63
C ALA A 204 8.06 13.52 -11.82
N HIS A 205 7.57 13.55 -13.06
CA HIS A 205 6.16 13.88 -13.30
C HIS A 205 5.20 12.79 -12.78
N GLU A 206 5.55 11.49 -12.86
CA GLU A 206 4.76 10.40 -12.27
C GLU A 206 4.79 10.46 -10.74
N PHE A 207 5.95 10.76 -10.16
CA PHE A 207 6.09 10.98 -8.71
C PHE A 207 5.18 12.12 -8.24
N ILE A 208 5.27 13.29 -8.89
CA ILE A 208 4.43 14.46 -8.58
C ILE A 208 2.96 14.09 -8.66
N LYS A 209 2.53 13.44 -9.75
CA LYS A 209 1.14 13.06 -9.99
C LYS A 209 0.62 12.10 -8.91
N ARG A 210 1.37 11.04 -8.58
CA ARG A 210 1.01 10.05 -7.55
C ARG A 210 0.93 10.70 -6.17
N ARG A 211 1.96 11.45 -5.77
CA ARG A 211 2.03 12.10 -4.46
C ARG A 211 0.96 13.18 -4.27
N ARG A 212 0.66 13.94 -5.33
CA ARG A 212 -0.41 14.95 -5.37
C ARG A 212 -1.78 14.31 -5.13
N ALA A 213 -2.08 13.21 -5.81
CA ALA A 213 -3.33 12.48 -5.62
C ALA A 213 -3.43 11.89 -4.20
N ASN A 214 -2.35 11.30 -3.66
CA ASN A 214 -2.32 10.78 -2.29
C ASN A 214 -2.59 11.87 -1.25
N PHE A 215 -1.94 13.02 -1.37
CA PHE A 215 -2.11 14.10 -0.40
C PHE A 215 -3.51 14.72 -0.47
N ALA A 216 -4.08 14.89 -1.67
CA ALA A 216 -5.46 15.31 -1.84
C ALA A 216 -6.44 14.31 -1.20
N GLY A 217 -6.19 13.00 -1.33
CA GLY A 217 -6.95 11.96 -0.64
C GLY A 217 -6.86 12.07 0.87
N HIS A 218 -5.68 12.33 1.43
CA HIS A 218 -5.54 12.56 2.89
C HIS A 218 -6.29 13.82 3.37
N LEU A 219 -6.33 14.90 2.57
CA LEU A 219 -7.15 16.07 2.88
C LEU A 219 -8.64 15.72 2.89
N TYR A 220 -9.09 14.94 1.90
CA TYR A 220 -10.46 14.46 1.84
C TYR A 220 -10.84 13.63 3.07
N VAL A 221 -10.02 12.65 3.47
CA VAL A 221 -10.25 11.82 4.68
C VAL A 221 -10.30 12.70 5.93
N LYS A 222 -9.41 13.69 6.03
CA LYS A 222 -9.43 14.64 7.15
C LYS A 222 -10.73 15.43 7.23
N ASP A 223 -11.22 15.94 6.10
CA ASP A 223 -12.37 16.83 6.08
C ASP A 223 -13.71 16.07 6.17
N THR A 224 -13.78 14.84 5.60
CA THR A 224 -15.02 14.05 5.57
C THR A 224 -15.16 13.09 6.74
N LEU A 225 -14.06 12.48 7.19
CA LEU A 225 -14.06 11.50 8.27
C LEU A 225 -13.42 12.01 9.57
N GLY A 226 -12.99 13.27 9.61
CA GLY A 226 -12.36 13.88 10.78
C GLY A 226 -11.01 13.27 11.16
N TYR A 227 -10.45 12.38 10.33
CA TYR A 227 -9.27 11.58 10.65
C TYR A 227 -7.99 12.16 10.02
N ARG A 228 -6.94 12.32 10.83
CA ARG A 228 -5.63 12.81 10.38
C ARG A 228 -4.60 11.70 10.38
N VAL A 229 -4.14 11.29 9.21
CA VAL A 229 -3.03 10.33 9.09
C VAL A 229 -1.72 10.90 9.64
N SER A 230 -0.89 10.05 10.25
CA SER A 230 0.30 10.46 11.01
C SER A 230 1.33 11.24 10.17
N THR A 231 1.45 10.96 8.86
CA THR A 231 2.38 11.63 7.93
C THR A 231 1.97 13.04 7.49
N MET A 232 0.77 13.51 7.84
CA MET A 232 0.38 14.90 7.60
C MET A 232 1.05 15.90 8.55
N SER A 233 1.70 15.44 9.64
CA SER A 233 2.41 16.30 10.58
C SER A 233 3.81 16.66 10.06
N ALA A 234 4.03 17.94 9.75
CA ALA A 234 5.34 18.45 9.34
C ALA A 234 6.43 18.21 10.38
N PHE A 235 6.09 18.37 11.68
CA PHE A 235 7.01 18.12 12.79
C PHE A 235 7.47 16.66 12.84
N ARG A 236 6.54 15.71 12.71
CA ARG A 236 6.92 14.27 12.67
C ARG A 236 7.76 13.93 11.44
N SER A 237 7.42 14.50 10.29
CA SER A 237 8.20 14.29 9.06
C SER A 237 9.63 14.84 9.19
N PHE A 238 9.79 16.01 9.85
CA PHE A 238 11.11 16.58 10.15
C PHE A 238 11.92 15.68 11.09
N TRP A 239 11.33 15.23 12.21
CA TRP A 239 12.02 14.33 13.14
C TRP A 239 12.34 12.97 12.54
N ALA A 240 11.46 12.43 11.71
CA ALA A 240 11.75 11.21 10.96
C ALA A 240 12.93 11.41 10.00
N LEU A 241 13.00 12.57 9.32
CA LEU A 241 14.12 12.91 8.46
C LEU A 241 15.44 12.96 9.27
N VAL A 242 15.47 13.59 10.43
CA VAL A 242 16.65 13.63 11.30
C VAL A 242 17.06 12.22 11.75
N ARG A 243 16.10 11.38 12.15
CA ARG A 243 16.36 9.99 12.58
C ARG A 243 16.82 9.06 11.47
N SER A 244 16.42 9.33 10.23
CA SER A 244 16.84 8.57 9.05
C SER A 244 18.14 9.07 8.42
N ALA A 245 18.79 10.07 9.04
CA ALA A 245 20.04 10.63 8.56
C ALA A 245 21.13 9.55 8.45
N THR A 246 21.77 9.49 7.31
CA THR A 246 22.90 8.59 7.04
C THR A 246 24.12 9.45 6.65
N PHE A 247 25.35 8.96 6.92
CA PHE A 247 26.58 9.63 6.49
C PHE A 247 26.87 9.44 4.97
N ASP A 248 25.84 9.19 4.18
CA ASP A 248 25.95 9.16 2.71
C ASP A 248 25.82 10.60 2.19
N TRP A 249 26.73 11.04 1.31
CA TRP A 249 26.70 12.37 0.69
C TRP A 249 25.35 12.67 -0.01
N ARG A 250 24.67 11.62 -0.52
CA ARG A 250 23.33 11.73 -1.14
C ARG A 250 22.30 12.24 -0.17
N TYR A 251 22.41 11.90 1.10
CA TYR A 251 21.51 12.40 2.13
C TYR A 251 21.62 13.93 2.24
N PHE A 252 22.82 14.46 2.22
CA PHE A 252 23.02 15.90 2.38
C PHE A 252 22.67 16.69 1.11
N VAL A 253 22.84 16.08 -0.06
CA VAL A 253 22.57 16.75 -1.35
C VAL A 253 21.14 16.49 -1.83
N TRP A 254 20.68 15.24 -1.87
CA TRP A 254 19.40 14.88 -2.49
C TRP A 254 18.20 14.99 -1.54
N ALA A 255 18.35 14.72 -0.24
CA ALA A 255 17.23 14.80 0.68
C ALA A 255 16.59 16.21 0.76
N PRO A 256 17.34 17.33 0.78
CA PRO A 256 16.74 18.67 0.67
C PRO A 256 15.89 18.86 -0.58
N PHE A 257 16.35 18.39 -1.75
CA PHE A 257 15.57 18.48 -2.99
C PHE A 257 14.30 17.61 -2.95
N VAL A 258 14.36 16.42 -2.35
CA VAL A 258 13.17 15.57 -2.17
C VAL A 258 12.18 16.24 -1.20
N VAL A 259 12.66 16.88 -0.14
CA VAL A 259 11.79 17.64 0.79
C VAL A 259 11.13 18.82 0.09
N LEU A 260 11.88 19.57 -0.73
CA LEU A 260 11.32 20.67 -1.54
C LEU A 260 10.28 20.16 -2.55
N LEU A 261 10.55 19.03 -3.21
CA LEU A 261 9.63 18.39 -4.13
C LEU A 261 8.34 17.96 -3.42
N GLU A 262 8.43 17.36 -2.22
CA GLU A 262 7.27 17.00 -1.39
C GLU A 262 6.48 18.24 -0.95
N ALA A 263 7.15 19.32 -0.55
CA ALA A 263 6.49 20.58 -0.19
C ALA A 263 5.73 21.17 -1.39
N TYR A 264 6.35 21.19 -2.56
CA TYR A 264 5.73 21.63 -3.81
C TYR A 264 4.50 20.78 -4.16
N VAL A 265 4.61 19.45 -4.08
CA VAL A 265 3.49 18.53 -4.34
C VAL A 265 2.33 18.77 -3.37
N ARG A 266 2.61 18.95 -2.07
CA ARG A 266 1.58 19.25 -1.05
C ARG A 266 0.90 20.58 -1.31
N MET A 267 1.64 21.59 -1.74
CA MET A 267 1.06 22.88 -2.15
C MET A 267 0.12 22.73 -3.33
N LEU A 268 0.53 22.02 -4.39
CA LEU A 268 -0.32 21.75 -5.56
C LEU A 268 -1.57 20.95 -5.19
N ALA A 269 -1.42 19.90 -4.37
CA ALA A 269 -2.55 19.08 -3.93
C ALA A 269 -3.56 19.89 -3.09
N THR A 270 -3.06 20.76 -2.21
CA THR A 270 -3.91 21.64 -1.42
C THR A 270 -4.64 22.63 -2.31
N TYR A 271 -3.95 23.23 -3.29
CA TYR A 271 -4.56 24.12 -4.27
C TYR A 271 -5.69 23.43 -5.05
N ASP A 272 -5.43 22.23 -5.58
CA ASP A 272 -6.46 21.45 -6.28
C ASP A 272 -7.66 21.12 -5.40
N TYR A 273 -7.38 20.69 -4.18
CA TYR A 273 -8.43 20.28 -3.26
C TYR A 273 -9.33 21.46 -2.85
N VAL A 274 -8.73 22.62 -2.52
CA VAL A 274 -9.45 23.78 -2.02
C VAL A 274 -10.19 24.53 -3.13
N PHE A 275 -9.50 24.81 -4.26
CA PHE A 275 -10.04 25.69 -5.30
C PHE A 275 -10.80 24.93 -6.39
N TRP A 276 -10.34 23.73 -6.77
CA TRP A 276 -10.94 22.98 -7.87
C TRP A 276 -11.84 21.83 -7.39
N LYS A 277 -11.92 21.57 -6.08
CA LYS A 277 -12.65 20.44 -5.48
C LYS A 277 -12.39 19.11 -6.21
N ARG A 278 -11.21 18.97 -6.82
CA ARG A 278 -10.81 17.77 -7.55
C ARG A 278 -10.62 16.64 -6.56
N LYS A 279 -11.48 15.63 -6.68
CA LYS A 279 -11.38 14.37 -5.94
C LYS A 279 -10.79 13.31 -6.90
N PRO A 280 -9.47 13.04 -6.87
CA PRO A 280 -8.86 12.07 -7.78
C PRO A 280 -9.11 10.65 -7.28
N TYR A 281 -10.31 10.12 -7.44
CA TYR A 281 -10.62 8.73 -7.13
C TYR A 281 -10.27 7.75 -8.27
N ASN A 282 -10.00 8.23 -9.48
CA ASN A 282 -9.48 7.43 -10.59
C ASN A 282 -8.00 7.78 -10.84
N TRP A 283 -7.12 6.87 -10.41
CA TRP A 283 -5.68 7.01 -10.63
C TRP A 283 -5.33 6.84 -12.10
N ALA A 284 -4.60 7.80 -12.64
CA ALA A 284 -3.91 7.56 -13.89
C ALA A 284 -2.72 6.63 -13.61
N MET A 285 -2.60 5.60 -14.42
CA MET A 285 -1.55 4.59 -14.34
C MET A 285 -0.15 5.22 -14.44
N ALA A 286 0.75 4.86 -13.51
CA ALA A 286 2.18 5.14 -13.64
C ALA A 286 2.81 3.94 -14.35
N THR A 287 3.28 4.14 -15.57
CA THR A 287 3.79 3.04 -16.40
C THR A 287 5.11 2.48 -15.90
N THR A 288 5.94 3.33 -15.28
CA THR A 288 7.26 2.92 -14.78
C THR A 288 7.22 2.04 -13.53
N THR A 289 6.09 1.99 -12.82
CA THR A 289 5.92 1.13 -11.63
C THR A 289 5.46 -0.29 -11.97
N LYS A 290 5.02 -0.55 -13.21
CA LYS A 290 4.41 -1.82 -13.63
C LYS A 290 5.37 -3.01 -13.84
N GLN A 291 6.68 -2.81 -13.72
CA GLN A 291 7.65 -3.91 -13.88
C GLN A 291 8.54 -4.01 -12.64
N LEU A 292 8.23 -4.94 -11.76
CA LEU A 292 9.13 -5.30 -10.65
C LEU A 292 10.38 -5.99 -11.21
N SER A 293 11.56 -5.37 -11.02
CA SER A 293 12.83 -6.02 -11.34
C SER A 293 13.12 -7.14 -10.33
N MET A 294 13.54 -8.32 -10.83
CA MET A 294 13.74 -9.56 -10.06
C MET A 294 14.94 -9.54 -9.07
N ARG A 295 15.67 -8.45 -8.93
CA ARG A 295 16.77 -8.39 -7.97
C ARG A 295 16.34 -7.58 -6.76
N PRO A 296 16.14 -8.23 -5.58
CA PRO A 296 16.17 -7.48 -4.33
C PRO A 296 17.50 -6.72 -4.27
N PRO A 297 17.52 -5.48 -3.78
CA PRO A 297 18.80 -4.79 -3.57
C PRO A 297 19.69 -5.66 -2.67
N PRO A 298 21.02 -5.75 -2.93
CA PRO A 298 21.93 -6.50 -2.10
C PRO A 298 21.75 -6.01 -0.65
N GLY A 299 21.39 -6.97 0.22
CA GLY A 299 20.95 -6.71 1.57
C GLY A 299 22.01 -5.92 2.36
N ARG A 300 21.60 -4.79 2.92
CA ARG A 300 22.13 -4.42 4.23
C ARG A 300 21.39 -5.25 5.27
N ALA A 301 22.15 -6.01 6.05
CA ALA A 301 21.63 -6.61 7.27
C ALA A 301 20.87 -5.55 8.09
N PRO A 302 19.75 -5.91 8.76
CA PRO A 302 19.04 -4.99 9.61
C PRO A 302 20.02 -4.42 10.65
N PRO A 303 19.97 -3.12 10.96
CA PRO A 303 20.71 -2.59 12.10
C PRO A 303 20.23 -3.32 13.36
N ARG A 304 21.18 -3.81 14.15
CA ARG A 304 20.98 -4.46 15.45
C ARG A 304 20.29 -3.52 16.42
#